data_22828d6eabe212d9660b39d307cc007c
#
_entry.id   22828d6eabe212d9660b39d307cc007c
#
_cell.length_a   1.000
_cell.length_b   1.000
_cell.length_c   1.000
_cell.angle_alpha   90.00
_cell.angle_beta   90.00
_cell.angle_gamma   90.00
#
_symmetry.space_group_name_H-M   'P 1'
#
loop_
_entity.id
_entity.type
_entity.pdbx_description
1 polymer ?
#
loop_
_entity_poly.entity_id
_entity_poly.type
_entity_poly.pdbx_seq_one_letter_code
_entity_poly.pdbx_strand_id
1 'polypeptide(L)'
;MYLYKKMKDENTDEINKKSKTPPKAKNGRKKNHNELVVYIYNVVEDEWSFISTISDKEERRKEIESCNSSAECYLFANADENEFTYISPKPISTEFKKYFQQLVGATKIDILVPKMDTHLICKDFYNDKILFNRFLKKAKKYKKVSLVSYATSPQFLDLADKLKEKGINVVTPEAPEVDCAWTVNFYGSKSGIRQLAQQSTALEPDFIMPEGVICVGKLDAAKIAANRYINDNGVVIKTNKGSSGNGVLIFRSGDLPKNYKECEKAIYSILNKNEYWDRYPIIIEDLINVDVMAGSSFPSIEFKIHKNGKIELLYYCLMSVTKEGVFCGIDMHEDVLGERLAARIIDTGYYIAERYAAAGFRGHFDIDMITTKYNQVFVNESNTRNTGGTDVFKVALELIGKDFFSDSYVISRTKYKLANISRPTFSKIERILGPVLYNRKTKEGVMITSENIIKQGELIYNIFGNTKKRAYQIEIEMKRLLENE
;
A
#
# COMPACT_ATOMS: atom_id res chain seq x y z
N MET A 1 8.23 -5.06 -24.18
CA MET A 1 7.91 -4.29 -25.40
C MET A 1 6.64 -4.77 -26.11
N TYR A 2 6.39 -6.07 -26.27
CA TYR A 2 5.16 -6.63 -26.87
C TYR A 2 3.90 -6.37 -26.05
N LEU A 3 3.92 -6.59 -24.73
CA LEU A 3 2.78 -6.36 -23.83
C LEU A 3 2.45 -4.87 -23.68
N TYR A 4 3.46 -4.01 -23.59
CA TYR A 4 3.26 -2.56 -23.56
C TYR A 4 2.59 -2.02 -24.83
N LYS A 5 2.97 -2.56 -25.99
CA LYS A 5 2.34 -2.21 -27.28
C LYS A 5 0.90 -2.73 -27.36
N LYS A 6 0.63 -3.93 -26.83
CA LYS A 6 -0.71 -4.51 -26.75
C LYS A 6 -1.65 -3.69 -25.86
N MET A 7 -1.18 -3.13 -24.75
CA MET A 7 -1.97 -2.22 -23.91
C MET A 7 -2.34 -0.92 -24.62
N LYS A 8 -1.43 -0.33 -25.44
CA LYS A 8 -1.76 0.84 -26.26
C LYS A 8 -2.76 0.47 -27.37
N ASP A 9 -2.62 -0.70 -27.98
CA ASP A 9 -3.46 -1.14 -29.10
C ASP A 9 -4.87 -1.54 -28.64
N GLU A 10 -5.04 -2.22 -27.48
CA GLU A 10 -6.36 -2.56 -26.93
C GLU A 10 -7.17 -1.31 -26.53
N ASN A 11 -6.50 -0.23 -26.12
CA ASN A 11 -7.16 1.06 -25.88
C ASN A 11 -7.53 1.83 -27.17
N THR A 12 -6.81 1.59 -28.30
CA THR A 12 -7.08 2.28 -29.56
C THR A 12 -8.14 1.60 -30.43
N ASP A 13 -8.30 0.28 -30.35
CA ASP A 13 -9.26 -0.45 -31.17
C ASP A 13 -10.73 -0.32 -30.71
N GLU A 14 -11.00 -0.02 -29.44
CA GLU A 14 -12.36 0.32 -28.96
C GLU A 14 -12.77 1.75 -29.29
N ILE A 15 -11.85 2.65 -29.55
CA ILE A 15 -12.11 4.08 -29.81
C ILE A 15 -12.60 4.34 -31.25
N ASN A 16 -12.25 3.49 -32.21
CA ASN A 16 -12.56 3.71 -33.62
C ASN A 16 -13.93 3.21 -34.12
N LYS A 17 -14.77 2.67 -33.23
CA LYS A 17 -16.13 2.23 -33.59
C LYS A 17 -17.21 2.80 -32.68
N LYS A 18 -17.40 4.11 -32.64
CA LYS A 18 -18.73 4.72 -32.42
C LYS A 18 -18.69 6.25 -32.47
N SER A 19 -19.38 6.77 -33.48
CA SER A 19 -19.90 8.10 -33.75
C SER A 19 -20.11 9.11 -32.60
N LYS A 20 -19.64 10.33 -32.82
CA LYS A 20 -20.25 11.67 -32.61
C LYS A 20 -21.51 11.71 -31.72
N THR A 21 -21.31 11.76 -30.43
CA THR A 21 -22.07 12.53 -29.41
C THR A 21 -21.34 12.33 -28.07
N PRO A 22 -21.04 13.35 -27.26
CA PRO A 22 -20.47 13.11 -25.96
C PRO A 22 -21.46 12.31 -25.13
N PRO A 23 -21.09 11.16 -24.58
CA PRO A 23 -21.98 10.43 -23.70
C PRO A 23 -22.23 11.27 -22.46
N LYS A 24 -23.48 11.66 -22.21
CA LYS A 24 -23.90 12.09 -20.88
C LYS A 24 -23.40 11.06 -19.90
N ALA A 25 -22.62 11.48 -18.91
CA ALA A 25 -22.15 10.65 -17.81
C ALA A 25 -23.36 9.96 -17.16
N LYS A 26 -23.67 8.76 -17.58
CA LYS A 26 -24.58 7.87 -16.87
C LYS A 26 -23.74 7.19 -15.80
N ASN A 27 -23.59 7.83 -14.66
CA ASN A 27 -23.23 7.16 -13.40
C ASN A 27 -24.38 6.22 -13.00
N GLY A 28 -24.53 5.16 -13.72
CA GLY A 28 -25.40 4.04 -13.37
C GLY A 28 -24.59 3.01 -12.61
N ARG A 29 -24.10 3.36 -11.39
CA ARG A 29 -23.65 2.34 -10.44
C ARG A 29 -24.78 1.33 -10.29
N LYS A 30 -24.58 0.08 -10.73
CA LYS A 30 -25.59 -0.98 -10.61
C LYS A 30 -25.79 -1.26 -9.12
N LYS A 31 -26.94 -0.87 -8.56
CA LYS A 31 -27.33 -1.33 -7.23
C LYS A 31 -27.50 -2.85 -7.30
N ASN A 32 -26.55 -3.58 -6.76
CA ASN A 32 -26.73 -5.00 -6.58
C ASN A 32 -27.48 -5.24 -5.27
N HIS A 33 -28.81 -5.14 -5.28
CA HIS A 33 -29.67 -5.32 -4.11
C HIS A 33 -29.52 -6.68 -3.41
N ASN A 34 -28.80 -7.61 -4.02
CA ASN A 34 -28.62 -8.98 -3.50
C ASN A 34 -27.26 -9.23 -2.85
N GLU A 35 -26.36 -8.24 -2.89
CA GLU A 35 -24.99 -8.37 -2.38
C GLU A 35 -24.69 -7.29 -1.34
N LEU A 36 -24.13 -7.69 -0.20
CA LEU A 36 -23.55 -6.80 0.79
C LEU A 36 -22.05 -6.81 0.62
N VAL A 37 -21.47 -5.66 0.31
CA VAL A 37 -20.03 -5.48 0.28
C VAL A 37 -19.56 -5.04 1.66
N VAL A 38 -18.55 -5.71 2.19
CA VAL A 38 -17.99 -5.48 3.53
C VAL A 38 -16.49 -5.36 3.42
N TYR A 39 -15.96 -4.21 3.83
CA TYR A 39 -14.53 -3.95 3.86
C TYR A 39 -14.00 -3.92 5.29
N ILE A 40 -12.82 -4.49 5.50
CA ILE A 40 -12.15 -4.57 6.80
C ILE A 40 -10.76 -3.95 6.70
N TYR A 41 -10.48 -2.97 7.54
CA TYR A 41 -9.15 -2.39 7.65
C TYR A 41 -8.32 -3.14 8.70
N ASN A 42 -7.57 -4.12 8.27
CA ASN A 42 -6.85 -5.04 9.15
C ASN A 42 -5.32 -4.96 9.03
N VAL A 43 -4.78 -3.75 8.87
CA VAL A 43 -3.32 -3.52 8.75
C VAL A 43 -2.55 -4.09 9.94
N VAL A 44 -3.04 -3.90 11.18
CA VAL A 44 -2.38 -4.45 12.38
C VAL A 44 -2.27 -5.98 12.33
N GLU A 45 -3.23 -6.68 11.70
CA GLU A 45 -3.13 -8.15 11.54
C GLU A 45 -2.02 -8.55 10.57
N ASP A 46 -1.84 -7.81 9.48
CA ASP A 46 -0.75 -8.02 8.53
C ASP A 46 0.61 -7.77 9.17
N GLU A 47 0.73 -6.67 9.89
CA GLU A 47 1.96 -6.26 10.58
C GLU A 47 2.19 -6.99 11.91
N TRP A 48 1.24 -7.84 12.37
CA TRP A 48 1.28 -8.46 13.70
C TRP A 48 2.53 -9.29 13.92
N SER A 49 3.05 -9.92 12.90
CA SER A 49 4.29 -10.68 12.97
C SER A 49 5.48 -9.81 13.45
N PHE A 50 5.53 -8.54 13.03
CA PHE A 50 6.51 -7.54 13.49
C PHE A 50 6.08 -6.92 14.83
N ILE A 51 4.88 -6.36 14.91
CA ILE A 51 4.36 -5.64 16.08
C ILE A 51 4.43 -6.49 17.36
N SER A 52 4.13 -7.80 17.25
CA SER A 52 4.17 -8.71 18.40
C SER A 52 5.57 -8.93 18.98
N THR A 53 6.63 -8.59 18.24
CA THR A 53 8.03 -8.71 18.69
C THR A 53 8.54 -7.50 19.44
N ILE A 54 7.82 -6.39 19.41
CA ILE A 54 8.19 -5.18 20.16
C ILE A 54 7.96 -5.46 21.64
N SER A 55 9.03 -5.58 22.42
CA SER A 55 8.98 -5.92 23.86
C SER A 55 8.48 -4.74 24.69
N ASP A 56 8.86 -3.50 24.34
CA ASP A 56 8.37 -2.31 25.01
C ASP A 56 6.88 -2.08 24.72
N LYS A 57 6.07 -2.02 25.78
CA LYS A 57 4.60 -1.90 25.67
C LYS A 57 4.17 -0.56 25.07
N GLU A 58 4.88 0.51 25.39
CA GLU A 58 4.53 1.86 24.91
C GLU A 58 4.91 2.02 23.43
N GLU A 59 6.07 1.50 23.03
CA GLU A 59 6.48 1.46 21.63
C GLU A 59 5.52 0.60 20.79
N ARG A 60 5.15 -0.58 21.28
CA ARG A 60 4.14 -1.45 20.64
C ARG A 60 2.80 -0.72 20.49
N ARG A 61 2.35 -0.01 21.54
CA ARG A 61 1.11 0.76 21.50
C ARG A 61 1.18 1.87 20.45
N LYS A 62 2.30 2.58 20.34
CA LYS A 62 2.52 3.61 19.32
C LYS A 62 2.47 3.05 17.91
N GLU A 63 3.06 1.89 17.68
CA GLU A 63 3.03 1.23 16.37
C GLU A 63 1.61 0.83 15.97
N ILE A 64 0.85 0.20 16.88
CA ILE A 64 -0.58 -0.13 16.68
C ILE A 64 -1.39 1.14 16.38
N GLU A 65 -1.16 2.21 17.14
CA GLU A 65 -1.86 3.48 16.96
C GLU A 65 -1.53 4.11 15.60
N SER A 66 -0.28 4.06 15.18
CA SER A 66 0.18 4.53 13.86
C SER A 66 -0.56 3.79 12.73
N CYS A 67 -0.58 2.46 12.77
CA CYS A 67 -1.30 1.64 11.80
C CYS A 67 -2.81 1.98 11.75
N ASN A 68 -3.44 2.10 12.90
CA ASN A 68 -4.88 2.34 13.00
C ASN A 68 -5.29 3.76 12.60
N SER A 69 -4.39 4.74 12.69
CA SER A 69 -4.71 6.16 12.43
C SER A 69 -4.85 6.49 10.95
N SER A 70 -4.54 5.57 10.05
CA SER A 70 -4.71 5.70 8.61
C SER A 70 -5.92 4.93 8.06
N ALA A 71 -6.80 4.43 8.94
CA ALA A 71 -7.95 3.62 8.50
C ALA A 71 -8.89 4.37 7.55
N GLU A 72 -9.02 5.69 7.67
CA GLU A 72 -9.86 6.50 6.79
C GLU A 72 -9.35 6.55 5.35
N CYS A 73 -8.02 6.44 5.14
CA CYS A 73 -7.44 6.39 3.79
C CYS A 73 -8.02 5.20 3.01
N TYR A 74 -8.15 4.04 3.66
CA TYR A 74 -8.69 2.85 3.01
C TYR A 74 -10.21 2.95 2.70
N LEU A 75 -10.90 3.92 3.28
CA LEU A 75 -12.26 4.23 2.88
C LEU A 75 -12.30 4.63 1.38
N PHE A 76 -11.26 5.32 0.90
CA PHE A 76 -11.13 5.74 -0.50
C PHE A 76 -10.81 4.60 -1.46
N ALA A 77 -10.27 3.47 -0.98
CA ALA A 77 -10.16 2.25 -1.77
C ALA A 77 -11.53 1.67 -2.19
N ASN A 78 -12.61 2.19 -1.62
CA ASN A 78 -14.00 1.80 -1.89
C ASN A 78 -14.79 2.92 -2.57
N ALA A 79 -14.11 3.84 -3.22
CA ALA A 79 -14.72 5.00 -3.87
C ALA A 79 -15.73 4.64 -4.98
N ASP A 80 -15.57 3.46 -5.60
CA ASP A 80 -16.44 2.92 -6.63
C ASP A 80 -17.75 2.28 -6.09
N GLU A 81 -17.83 2.05 -4.77
CA GLU A 81 -19.01 1.45 -4.15
C GLU A 81 -20.05 2.49 -3.75
N ASN A 82 -21.30 2.21 -4.08
CA ASN A 82 -22.42 3.09 -3.73
C ASN A 82 -22.96 2.86 -2.31
N GLU A 83 -23.00 1.59 -1.88
CA GLU A 83 -23.44 1.17 -0.55
C GLU A 83 -22.53 0.06 -0.05
N PHE A 84 -21.92 0.23 1.13
CA PHE A 84 -21.08 -0.78 1.75
C PHE A 84 -21.02 -0.68 3.27
N THR A 85 -20.53 -1.74 3.91
CA THR A 85 -20.18 -1.75 5.33
C THR A 85 -18.67 -1.67 5.46
N TYR A 86 -18.20 -0.80 6.34
CA TYR A 86 -16.79 -0.62 6.64
C TYR A 86 -16.50 -0.96 8.11
N ILE A 87 -15.65 -1.95 8.35
CA ILE A 87 -15.20 -2.34 9.68
C ILE A 87 -13.86 -1.66 9.92
N SER A 88 -13.86 -0.70 10.84
CA SER A 88 -12.74 0.20 11.15
C SER A 88 -12.26 0.01 12.58
N PRO A 89 -10.93 0.01 12.84
CA PRO A 89 -10.40 -0.03 14.21
C PRO A 89 -10.64 1.27 14.99
N LYS A 90 -10.98 2.34 14.27
CA LYS A 90 -11.22 3.67 14.85
C LYS A 90 -12.55 4.27 14.39
N PRO A 91 -13.20 5.07 15.22
CA PRO A 91 -14.37 5.81 14.80
C PRO A 91 -14.03 6.85 13.73
N ILE A 92 -14.91 6.99 12.77
CA ILE A 92 -14.86 8.01 11.71
C ILE A 92 -15.96 9.03 12.00
N SER A 93 -15.62 10.32 11.99
CA SER A 93 -16.58 11.37 12.31
C SER A 93 -17.68 11.49 11.25
N THR A 94 -18.82 12.06 11.66
CA THR A 94 -19.92 12.35 10.73
C THR A 94 -19.49 13.36 9.66
N GLU A 95 -18.64 14.31 10.03
CA GLU A 95 -18.10 15.33 9.14
C GLU A 95 -17.22 14.71 8.05
N PHE A 96 -16.26 13.88 8.42
CA PHE A 96 -15.38 13.19 7.46
C PHE A 96 -16.17 12.23 6.57
N LYS A 97 -17.13 11.48 7.14
CA LYS A 97 -18.03 10.62 6.38
C LYS A 97 -18.83 11.40 5.33
N LYS A 98 -19.38 12.57 5.68
CA LYS A 98 -20.09 13.45 4.74
C LYS A 98 -19.15 13.98 3.64
N TYR A 99 -17.95 14.40 4.02
CA TYR A 99 -16.93 14.84 3.09
C TYR A 99 -16.59 13.74 2.06
N PHE A 100 -16.33 12.52 2.53
CA PHE A 100 -16.11 11.36 1.64
C PHE A 100 -17.32 11.13 0.71
N GLN A 101 -18.54 11.11 1.25
CA GLN A 101 -19.75 10.88 0.46
C GLN A 101 -19.96 11.96 -0.61
N GLN A 102 -19.66 13.21 -0.30
CA GLN A 102 -19.73 14.32 -1.27
C GLN A 102 -18.68 14.20 -2.37
N LEU A 103 -17.47 13.76 -2.00
CA LEU A 103 -16.38 13.57 -2.98
C LEU A 103 -16.69 12.44 -3.96
N VAL A 104 -17.06 11.27 -3.48
CA VAL A 104 -17.22 10.08 -4.33
C VAL A 104 -18.65 9.80 -4.74
N GLY A 105 -19.63 10.49 -4.16
CA GLY A 105 -21.05 10.30 -4.45
C GLY A 105 -21.63 8.98 -3.88
N ALA A 106 -20.97 8.37 -2.89
CA ALA A 106 -21.50 7.20 -2.20
C ALA A 106 -22.78 7.56 -1.41
N THR A 107 -23.79 6.69 -1.48
CA THR A 107 -25.10 7.01 -0.84
C THR A 107 -25.20 6.50 0.57
N LYS A 108 -24.62 5.34 0.87
CA LYS A 108 -24.78 4.72 2.19
C LYS A 108 -23.57 3.96 2.65
N ILE A 109 -23.02 4.40 3.75
CA ILE A 109 -21.86 3.78 4.41
C ILE A 109 -22.25 3.45 5.84
N ASP A 110 -22.14 2.18 6.21
CA ASP A 110 -22.31 1.69 7.57
C ASP A 110 -20.94 1.41 8.19
N ILE A 111 -20.53 2.22 9.13
CA ILE A 111 -19.24 2.10 9.80
C ILE A 111 -19.42 1.32 11.09
N LEU A 112 -18.71 0.22 11.23
CA LEU A 112 -18.69 -0.65 12.39
C LEU A 112 -17.32 -0.56 13.05
N VAL A 113 -17.33 -0.20 14.34
CA VAL A 113 -16.10 -0.07 15.14
C VAL A 113 -16.22 -1.07 16.30
N PRO A 114 -15.50 -2.20 16.24
CA PRO A 114 -15.52 -3.18 17.33
C PRO A 114 -14.74 -2.68 18.53
N LYS A 115 -15.01 -3.26 19.69
CA LYS A 115 -14.17 -3.09 20.86
C LYS A 115 -12.82 -3.77 20.61
N MET A 116 -11.73 -2.99 20.60
CA MET A 116 -10.39 -3.44 20.25
C MET A 116 -9.66 -3.99 21.49
N ASP A 117 -9.99 -5.22 21.88
CA ASP A 117 -9.38 -5.88 23.06
C ASP A 117 -8.04 -6.57 22.73
N THR A 118 -7.91 -7.12 21.52
CA THR A 118 -6.70 -7.83 21.08
C THR A 118 -5.91 -7.07 20.02
N HIS A 119 -6.45 -5.97 19.51
CA HIS A 119 -5.96 -5.19 18.35
C HIS A 119 -5.99 -5.94 17.01
N LEU A 120 -6.49 -7.18 16.97
CA LEU A 120 -6.72 -7.97 15.76
C LEU A 120 -8.20 -7.81 15.37
N ILE A 121 -8.46 -6.92 14.45
CA ILE A 121 -9.82 -6.40 14.18
C ILE A 121 -10.83 -7.48 13.77
N CYS A 122 -10.42 -8.47 12.97
CA CYS A 122 -11.31 -9.57 12.58
C CYS A 122 -11.71 -10.42 13.78
N LYS A 123 -10.77 -10.69 14.70
CA LYS A 123 -11.02 -11.39 15.95
C LYS A 123 -11.87 -10.55 16.90
N ASP A 124 -11.54 -9.28 17.07
CA ASP A 124 -12.26 -8.36 17.96
C ASP A 124 -13.68 -8.11 17.46
N PHE A 125 -13.90 -8.00 16.16
CA PHE A 125 -15.22 -7.89 15.55
C PHE A 125 -16.10 -9.13 15.83
N TYR A 126 -15.54 -10.34 15.71
CA TYR A 126 -16.25 -11.57 16.05
C TYR A 126 -16.57 -11.66 17.55
N ASN A 127 -15.67 -11.20 18.41
CA ASN A 127 -15.82 -11.26 19.87
C ASN A 127 -16.79 -10.21 20.42
N ASP A 128 -16.95 -9.07 19.75
CA ASP A 128 -17.98 -8.09 20.09
C ASP A 128 -19.38 -8.62 19.73
N LYS A 129 -19.97 -9.39 20.65
CA LYS A 129 -21.23 -10.12 20.40
C LYS A 129 -22.39 -9.20 20.04
N ILE A 130 -22.42 -7.97 20.56
CA ILE A 130 -23.49 -7.00 20.27
C ILE A 130 -23.36 -6.53 18.82
N LEU A 131 -22.16 -6.09 18.45
CA LEU A 131 -21.87 -5.58 17.12
C LEU A 131 -22.00 -6.69 16.07
N PHE A 132 -21.44 -7.86 16.35
CA PHE A 132 -21.47 -9.02 15.46
C PHE A 132 -22.90 -9.50 15.20
N ASN A 133 -23.75 -9.62 16.24
CA ASN A 133 -25.14 -10.00 16.06
C ASN A 133 -25.95 -8.97 15.28
N ARG A 134 -25.67 -7.66 15.47
CA ARG A 134 -26.27 -6.59 14.65
C ARG A 134 -25.87 -6.75 13.19
N PHE A 135 -24.60 -7.03 12.92
CA PHE A 135 -24.09 -7.30 11.58
C PHE A 135 -24.74 -8.55 10.96
N LEU A 136 -24.85 -9.66 11.70
CA LEU A 136 -25.50 -10.90 11.22
C LEU A 136 -26.95 -10.66 10.79
N LYS A 137 -27.72 -9.88 11.57
CA LYS A 137 -29.10 -9.50 11.22
C LYS A 137 -29.16 -8.73 9.90
N LYS A 138 -28.16 -7.89 9.63
CA LYS A 138 -28.04 -7.16 8.36
C LYS A 138 -27.63 -8.10 7.23
N ALA A 139 -26.58 -8.89 7.42
CA ALA A 139 -26.00 -9.78 6.43
C ALA A 139 -27.01 -10.83 5.90
N LYS A 140 -27.87 -11.37 6.77
CA LYS A 140 -28.93 -12.34 6.42
C LYS A 140 -30.01 -11.78 5.47
N LYS A 141 -30.06 -10.46 5.23
CA LYS A 141 -30.98 -9.85 4.29
C LYS A 141 -30.46 -9.90 2.84
N TYR A 142 -29.21 -10.28 2.63
CA TYR A 142 -28.56 -10.33 1.32
C TYR A 142 -28.31 -11.78 0.92
N LYS A 143 -28.35 -12.03 -0.38
CA LYS A 143 -28.07 -13.37 -0.94
C LYS A 143 -26.60 -13.73 -0.87
N LYS A 144 -25.71 -12.72 -0.84
CA LYS A 144 -24.26 -12.87 -0.83
C LYS A 144 -23.62 -11.75 0.00
N VAL A 145 -22.57 -12.07 0.71
CA VAL A 145 -21.68 -11.11 1.39
C VAL A 145 -20.30 -11.21 0.76
N SER A 146 -19.87 -10.15 0.09
CA SER A 146 -18.49 -10.01 -0.38
C SER A 146 -17.66 -9.39 0.73
N LEU A 147 -16.76 -10.19 1.29
CA LEU A 147 -15.85 -9.78 2.35
C LEU A 147 -14.48 -9.47 1.76
N VAL A 148 -14.04 -8.23 1.91
CA VAL A 148 -12.77 -7.70 1.39
C VAL A 148 -11.96 -7.17 2.56
N SER A 149 -10.67 -7.43 2.59
CA SER A 149 -9.75 -6.97 3.63
C SER A 149 -8.63 -6.13 3.03
N TYR A 150 -7.98 -5.32 3.86
CA TYR A 150 -6.72 -4.67 3.47
C TYR A 150 -5.65 -5.72 3.13
N ALA A 151 -5.53 -6.75 3.98
CA ALA A 151 -4.63 -7.87 3.78
C ALA A 151 -5.32 -9.19 4.12
N THR A 152 -4.94 -10.27 3.42
CA THR A 152 -5.41 -11.61 3.75
C THR A 152 -4.65 -12.17 4.95
N SER A 153 -5.17 -11.93 6.15
CA SER A 153 -4.65 -12.47 7.40
C SER A 153 -5.30 -13.80 7.76
N PRO A 154 -4.68 -14.64 8.62
CA PRO A 154 -5.32 -15.82 9.19
C PRO A 154 -6.64 -15.49 9.91
N GLN A 155 -6.68 -14.35 10.61
CA GLN A 155 -7.86 -13.87 11.32
C GLN A 155 -9.01 -13.49 10.37
N PHE A 156 -8.67 -12.93 9.21
CA PHE A 156 -9.64 -12.64 8.16
C PHE A 156 -10.28 -13.91 7.58
N LEU A 157 -9.47 -14.93 7.30
CA LEU A 157 -9.98 -16.22 6.81
C LEU A 157 -10.84 -16.93 7.86
N ASP A 158 -10.41 -16.94 9.12
CA ASP A 158 -11.19 -17.45 10.25
C ASP A 158 -12.54 -16.72 10.42
N LEU A 159 -12.56 -15.39 10.27
CA LEU A 159 -13.80 -14.63 10.29
C LEU A 159 -14.73 -15.01 9.14
N ALA A 160 -14.20 -15.19 7.93
CA ALA A 160 -15.00 -15.61 6.78
C ALA A 160 -15.66 -16.99 7.03
N ASP A 161 -14.92 -17.93 7.60
CA ASP A 161 -15.44 -19.27 7.93
C ASP A 161 -16.47 -19.22 9.06
N LYS A 162 -16.24 -18.45 10.11
CA LYS A 162 -17.22 -18.23 11.18
C LYS A 162 -18.52 -17.60 10.67
N LEU A 163 -18.47 -16.72 9.68
CA LEU A 163 -19.67 -16.19 9.05
C LEU A 163 -20.41 -17.26 8.23
N LYS A 164 -19.70 -18.12 7.50
CA LYS A 164 -20.28 -19.28 6.79
C LYS A 164 -20.97 -20.23 7.75
N GLU A 165 -20.37 -20.55 8.91
CA GLU A 165 -20.97 -21.35 9.98
C GLU A 165 -22.28 -20.75 10.53
N LYS A 166 -22.45 -19.42 10.46
CA LYS A 166 -23.69 -18.72 10.83
C LYS A 166 -24.73 -18.67 9.70
N GLY A 167 -24.48 -19.41 8.60
CA GLY A 167 -25.38 -19.50 7.45
C GLY A 167 -25.33 -18.30 6.52
N ILE A 168 -24.23 -17.53 6.53
CA ILE A 168 -24.01 -16.43 5.58
C ILE A 168 -23.27 -16.97 4.34
N ASN A 169 -23.79 -16.70 3.16
CA ASN A 169 -23.06 -16.99 1.91
C ASN A 169 -21.95 -15.95 1.71
N VAL A 170 -20.74 -16.26 2.19
CA VAL A 170 -19.57 -15.39 2.12
C VAL A 170 -18.70 -15.74 0.94
N VAL A 171 -18.28 -14.73 0.20
CA VAL A 171 -17.22 -14.81 -0.81
C VAL A 171 -16.09 -13.85 -0.45
N THR A 172 -14.86 -14.23 -0.74
CA THR A 172 -13.64 -13.45 -0.52
C THR A 172 -12.97 -13.18 -1.87
N PRO A 173 -13.44 -12.17 -2.64
CA PRO A 173 -13.03 -11.99 -4.04
C PRO A 173 -11.54 -11.65 -4.21
N GLU A 174 -10.91 -11.14 -3.16
CA GLU A 174 -9.52 -10.66 -3.15
C GLU A 174 -8.63 -11.48 -2.20
N ALA A 175 -8.99 -12.71 -1.90
CA ALA A 175 -8.18 -13.62 -1.10
C ALA A 175 -8.01 -14.97 -1.81
N PRO A 176 -6.85 -15.64 -1.65
CA PRO A 176 -6.66 -17.01 -2.13
C PRO A 176 -7.60 -17.99 -1.43
N GLU A 177 -7.70 -19.20 -1.95
CA GLU A 177 -8.30 -20.32 -1.21
C GLU A 177 -7.41 -20.71 -0.03
N VAL A 178 -7.99 -21.40 0.96
CA VAL A 178 -7.30 -21.70 2.25
C VAL A 178 -6.01 -22.49 2.04
N ASP A 179 -6.00 -23.43 1.12
CA ASP A 179 -4.82 -24.25 0.76
C ASP A 179 -3.73 -23.45 0.04
N CYS A 180 -4.07 -22.30 -0.53
CA CYS A 180 -3.15 -21.37 -1.19
C CYS A 180 -2.82 -20.14 -0.32
N ALA A 181 -3.38 -20.03 0.89
CA ALA A 181 -3.17 -18.86 1.78
C ALA A 181 -1.70 -18.61 2.15
N TRP A 182 -0.87 -19.67 2.12
CA TRP A 182 0.58 -19.58 2.34
C TRP A 182 1.27 -18.62 1.36
N THR A 183 0.72 -18.44 0.16
CA THR A 183 1.29 -17.56 -0.89
C THR A 183 1.36 -16.11 -0.45
N VAL A 184 0.41 -15.66 0.38
CA VAL A 184 0.37 -14.29 0.90
C VAL A 184 1.61 -14.02 1.77
N ASN A 185 1.86 -14.87 2.76
CA ASN A 185 2.99 -14.68 3.65
C ASN A 185 4.33 -14.98 3.00
N PHE A 186 4.40 -15.94 2.09
CA PHE A 186 5.63 -16.34 1.44
C PHE A 186 6.08 -15.25 0.45
N TYR A 187 5.25 -14.88 -0.51
CA TYR A 187 5.60 -13.88 -1.53
C TYR A 187 5.68 -12.44 -0.97
N GLY A 188 4.91 -12.14 0.09
CA GLY A 188 5.03 -10.88 0.83
C GLY A 188 6.18 -10.85 1.84
N SER A 189 7.11 -11.81 1.78
CA SER A 189 8.33 -11.81 2.58
C SER A 189 9.57 -11.56 1.72
N LYS A 190 10.58 -10.89 2.31
CA LYS A 190 11.83 -10.58 1.60
C LYS A 190 12.60 -11.83 1.20
N SER A 191 12.53 -12.91 1.99
CA SER A 191 13.11 -14.21 1.62
C SER A 191 12.35 -14.90 0.50
N GLY A 192 11.02 -14.84 0.50
CA GLY A 192 10.18 -15.51 -0.50
C GLY A 192 10.34 -14.90 -1.90
N ILE A 193 10.28 -13.58 -2.02
CA ILE A 193 10.49 -12.90 -3.32
C ILE A 193 11.94 -13.11 -3.82
N ARG A 194 12.93 -13.10 -2.91
CA ARG A 194 14.32 -13.40 -3.25
C ARG A 194 14.50 -14.83 -3.74
N GLN A 195 13.85 -15.81 -3.09
CA GLN A 195 13.88 -17.19 -3.54
C GLN A 195 13.24 -17.35 -4.92
N LEU A 196 12.13 -16.65 -5.18
CA LEU A 196 11.50 -16.65 -6.49
C LEU A 196 12.44 -16.06 -7.56
N ALA A 197 13.12 -14.94 -7.27
CA ALA A 197 14.09 -14.34 -8.19
C ALA A 197 15.23 -15.33 -8.53
N GLN A 198 15.80 -15.98 -7.52
CA GLN A 198 16.85 -16.99 -7.72
C GLN A 198 16.39 -18.17 -8.58
N GLN A 199 15.17 -18.65 -8.36
CA GLN A 199 14.58 -19.74 -9.17
C GLN A 199 14.26 -19.31 -10.60
N SER A 200 14.07 -18.02 -10.81
CA SER A 200 13.67 -17.43 -12.11
C SER A 200 14.82 -17.03 -13.01
N THR A 201 16.06 -17.02 -12.53
CA THR A 201 17.23 -16.46 -13.22
C THR A 201 17.42 -16.95 -14.66
N ALA A 202 17.10 -18.22 -14.94
CA ALA A 202 17.22 -18.80 -16.27
C ALA A 202 16.06 -18.43 -17.22
N LEU A 203 14.89 -18.08 -16.67
CA LEU A 203 13.66 -17.81 -17.43
C LEU A 203 13.41 -16.31 -17.60
N GLU A 204 13.79 -15.53 -16.60
CA GLU A 204 13.58 -14.08 -16.54
C GLU A 204 14.85 -13.41 -15.98
N PRO A 205 15.88 -13.20 -16.81
CA PRO A 205 17.14 -12.61 -16.35
C PRO A 205 17.03 -11.14 -15.93
N ASP A 206 15.95 -10.44 -16.29
CA ASP A 206 15.68 -9.07 -15.85
C ASP A 206 15.01 -9.01 -14.45
N PHE A 207 14.56 -10.15 -13.93
CA PHE A 207 14.09 -10.26 -12.55
C PHE A 207 15.27 -10.42 -11.59
N ILE A 208 15.97 -9.33 -11.34
CA ILE A 208 17.11 -9.27 -10.43
C ILE A 208 16.76 -8.56 -9.13
N MET A 209 17.38 -9.01 -8.04
CA MET A 209 17.40 -8.34 -6.75
C MET A 209 18.83 -7.91 -6.40
N PRO A 210 19.03 -6.94 -5.47
CA PRO A 210 20.36 -6.64 -4.97
C PRO A 210 21.05 -7.92 -4.54
N GLU A 211 22.33 -8.10 -4.89
CA GLU A 211 23.05 -9.31 -4.48
C GLU A 211 23.02 -9.44 -2.96
N GLY A 212 22.78 -10.65 -2.48
CA GLY A 212 22.61 -10.82 -1.05
C GLY A 212 22.33 -12.26 -0.64
N VAL A 213 22.33 -12.45 0.67
CA VAL A 213 22.14 -13.75 1.31
C VAL A 213 21.05 -13.70 2.37
N ILE A 214 20.46 -14.85 2.63
CA ILE A 214 19.52 -15.07 3.72
C ILE A 214 20.27 -15.83 4.82
N CYS A 215 20.35 -15.24 6.03
CA CYS A 215 20.98 -15.87 7.17
C CYS A 215 20.01 -16.11 8.32
N VAL A 216 20.34 -17.10 9.13
CA VAL A 216 19.67 -17.39 10.38
C VAL A 216 20.61 -17.04 11.52
N GLY A 217 20.18 -16.08 12.35
CA GLY A 217 20.96 -15.67 13.54
C GLY A 217 21.83 -14.44 13.35
N LYS A 218 21.81 -13.61 14.38
CA LYS A 218 22.47 -12.28 14.43
C LYS A 218 23.98 -12.35 14.29
N LEU A 219 24.63 -13.42 14.79
CA LEU A 219 26.06 -13.54 14.79
C LEU A 219 26.64 -13.68 13.37
N ASP A 220 26.05 -14.58 12.57
CA ASP A 220 26.46 -14.75 11.18
C ASP A 220 26.04 -13.56 10.32
N ALA A 221 24.87 -12.97 10.59
CA ALA A 221 24.43 -11.76 9.95
C ALA A 221 25.45 -10.62 10.16
N ALA A 222 25.94 -10.40 11.38
CA ALA A 222 26.93 -9.37 11.69
C ALA A 222 28.26 -9.60 10.97
N LYS A 223 28.74 -10.84 10.90
CA LYS A 223 29.98 -11.21 10.19
C LYS A 223 29.89 -10.96 8.68
N ILE A 224 28.78 -11.40 8.07
CA ILE A 224 28.57 -11.25 6.63
C ILE A 224 28.40 -9.77 6.28
N ALA A 225 27.58 -9.05 7.06
CA ALA A 225 27.35 -7.63 6.85
C ALA A 225 28.62 -6.79 7.03
N ALA A 226 29.46 -7.09 8.02
CA ALA A 226 30.75 -6.43 8.20
C ALA A 226 31.70 -6.67 7.01
N ASN A 227 31.74 -7.88 6.48
CA ASN A 227 32.53 -8.22 5.30
C ASN A 227 32.07 -7.41 4.07
N ARG A 228 30.76 -7.40 3.78
CA ARG A 228 30.20 -6.63 2.66
C ARG A 228 30.41 -5.11 2.85
N TYR A 229 30.15 -4.59 4.04
CA TYR A 229 30.32 -3.16 4.33
C TYR A 229 31.73 -2.68 3.99
N ILE A 230 32.75 -3.47 4.34
CA ILE A 230 34.16 -3.10 4.12
C ILE A 230 34.55 -3.22 2.64
N ASN A 231 34.10 -4.28 1.96
CA ASN A 231 34.50 -4.55 0.59
C ASN A 231 33.69 -3.73 -0.44
N ASP A 232 32.38 -3.47 -0.17
CA ASP A 232 31.45 -2.90 -1.14
C ASP A 232 31.00 -1.46 -0.77
N ASN A 233 31.66 -0.85 0.23
CA ASN A 233 31.39 0.53 0.72
C ASN A 233 29.96 0.77 1.21
N GLY A 234 29.30 -0.26 1.68
CA GLY A 234 27.95 -0.17 2.26
C GLY A 234 27.26 -1.52 2.29
N VAL A 235 26.23 -1.61 3.12
CA VAL A 235 25.42 -2.83 3.26
C VAL A 235 24.00 -2.48 3.71
N VAL A 236 23.04 -3.27 3.28
CA VAL A 236 21.66 -3.21 3.75
C VAL A 236 21.34 -4.50 4.51
N ILE A 237 20.80 -4.36 5.72
CA ILE A 237 20.36 -5.48 6.56
C ILE A 237 18.85 -5.35 6.73
N LYS A 238 18.09 -6.40 6.39
CA LYS A 238 16.62 -6.39 6.46
C LYS A 238 16.12 -7.57 7.27
N THR A 239 15.10 -7.34 8.10
CA THR A 239 14.30 -8.46 8.61
C THR A 239 13.38 -9.01 7.51
N ASN A 240 13.01 -10.26 7.61
CA ASN A 240 12.14 -10.93 6.62
C ASN A 240 10.75 -10.29 6.51
N LYS A 241 10.23 -9.78 7.63
CA LYS A 241 8.96 -9.04 7.73
C LYS A 241 9.24 -7.70 8.40
N GLY A 242 8.73 -6.62 7.83
CA GLY A 242 8.85 -5.27 8.37
C GLY A 242 7.96 -4.34 7.57
N SER A 243 7.64 -3.17 8.08
CA SER A 243 6.76 -2.20 7.47
C SER A 243 7.30 -0.78 7.59
N SER A 244 7.01 0.04 6.58
CA SER A 244 7.31 1.48 6.59
C SER A 244 8.77 1.84 6.95
N GLY A 245 9.72 0.99 6.55
CA GLY A 245 11.14 1.15 6.87
C GLY A 245 11.57 0.51 8.19
N ASN A 246 10.64 0.02 9.02
CA ASN A 246 10.97 -0.73 10.23
C ASN A 246 11.59 -2.09 9.88
N GLY A 247 12.69 -2.45 10.55
CA GLY A 247 13.42 -3.68 10.27
C GLY A 247 14.34 -3.59 9.05
N VAL A 248 14.71 -2.38 8.63
CA VAL A 248 15.72 -2.11 7.61
C VAL A 248 16.83 -1.24 8.21
N LEU A 249 18.07 -1.68 8.07
CA LEU A 249 19.26 -0.94 8.44
C LEU A 249 20.10 -0.69 7.18
N ILE A 250 20.40 0.56 6.91
CA ILE A 250 21.21 0.98 5.76
C ILE A 250 22.49 1.60 6.29
N PHE A 251 23.62 0.97 5.98
CA PHE A 251 24.95 1.49 6.35
C PHE A 251 25.70 1.89 5.10
N ARG A 252 26.04 3.18 5.03
CA ARG A 252 26.83 3.79 3.97
C ARG A 252 28.29 3.89 4.38
N SER A 253 29.17 4.07 3.43
CA SER A 253 30.60 4.29 3.71
C SER A 253 30.78 5.39 4.75
N GLY A 254 31.47 5.08 5.85
CA GLY A 254 31.71 5.98 6.98
C GLY A 254 30.78 5.81 8.17
N ASP A 255 29.68 5.07 8.05
CA ASP A 255 28.72 4.86 9.16
C ASP A 255 29.23 3.86 10.20
N LEU A 256 30.12 2.95 9.81
CA LEU A 256 30.68 1.90 10.68
C LEU A 256 32.22 1.90 10.65
N PRO A 257 32.87 1.29 11.67
CA PRO A 257 34.33 1.14 11.69
C PRO A 257 34.87 0.41 10.45
N LYS A 258 36.02 0.82 9.96
CA LYS A 258 36.72 0.18 8.85
C LYS A 258 37.44 -1.12 9.24
N ASN A 259 37.75 -1.31 10.52
CA ASN A 259 38.30 -2.56 11.01
C ASN A 259 37.21 -3.62 11.09
N TYR A 260 37.47 -4.80 10.52
CA TYR A 260 36.47 -5.88 10.45
C TYR A 260 35.90 -6.27 11.81
N LYS A 261 36.78 -6.48 12.83
CA LYS A 261 36.35 -6.91 14.17
C LYS A 261 35.50 -5.86 14.88
N GLU A 262 35.84 -4.61 14.73
CA GLU A 262 35.08 -3.51 15.30
C GLU A 262 33.74 -3.31 14.58
N CYS A 263 33.73 -3.45 13.25
CA CYS A 263 32.53 -3.39 12.43
C CYS A 263 31.55 -4.52 12.78
N GLU A 264 32.05 -5.78 12.83
CA GLU A 264 31.25 -6.95 13.26
C GLU A 264 30.60 -6.71 14.63
N LYS A 265 31.42 -6.26 15.61
CA LYS A 265 30.93 -5.97 16.97
C LYS A 265 29.87 -4.86 16.99
N ALA A 266 30.06 -3.79 16.21
CA ALA A 266 29.10 -2.69 16.11
C ALA A 266 27.77 -3.16 15.52
N ILE A 267 27.79 -3.89 14.41
CA ILE A 267 26.58 -4.44 13.78
C ILE A 267 25.88 -5.41 14.72
N TYR A 268 26.62 -6.35 15.33
CA TYR A 268 26.02 -7.29 16.29
C TYR A 268 25.33 -6.57 17.46
N SER A 269 25.97 -5.53 18.01
CA SER A 269 25.39 -4.71 19.09
C SER A 269 24.09 -4.03 18.67
N ILE A 270 23.99 -3.57 17.41
CA ILE A 270 22.77 -2.96 16.86
C ILE A 270 21.68 -4.02 16.72
N LEU A 271 21.98 -5.17 16.11
CA LEU A 271 21.02 -6.26 15.93
C LEU A 271 20.53 -6.81 17.27
N ASN A 272 21.38 -6.79 18.30
CA ASN A 272 21.01 -7.33 19.61
C ASN A 272 20.05 -6.46 20.43
N LYS A 273 19.74 -5.25 19.96
CA LYS A 273 18.78 -4.35 20.63
C LYS A 273 17.32 -4.77 20.46
N ASN A 274 17.01 -5.56 19.44
CA ASN A 274 15.65 -5.92 19.09
C ASN A 274 15.50 -7.43 18.89
N GLU A 275 14.48 -8.00 19.52
CA GLU A 275 14.19 -9.45 19.49
C GLU A 275 13.71 -9.95 18.10
N TYR A 276 13.14 -9.09 17.23
CA TYR A 276 12.68 -9.51 15.93
C TYR A 276 13.80 -10.05 15.03
N TRP A 277 15.06 -9.65 15.26
CA TRP A 277 16.22 -10.22 14.58
C TRP A 277 16.52 -11.69 14.93
N ASP A 278 15.93 -12.19 16.01
CA ASP A 278 16.04 -13.60 16.40
C ASP A 278 14.90 -14.46 15.84
N ARG A 279 13.76 -13.82 15.52
CA ARG A 279 12.53 -14.57 15.14
C ARG A 279 12.47 -14.91 13.66
N TYR A 280 13.10 -14.11 12.82
CA TYR A 280 12.97 -14.20 11.37
C TYR A 280 14.33 -14.31 10.71
N PRO A 281 14.41 -14.92 9.51
CA PRO A 281 15.60 -14.81 8.69
C PRO A 281 16.02 -13.35 8.50
N ILE A 282 17.32 -13.13 8.47
CA ILE A 282 17.94 -11.83 8.23
C ILE A 282 18.45 -11.82 6.80
N ILE A 283 18.08 -10.82 6.03
CA ILE A 283 18.54 -10.63 4.66
C ILE A 283 19.65 -9.57 4.67
N ILE A 284 20.79 -9.91 4.07
CA ILE A 284 21.92 -9.00 3.91
C ILE A 284 22.12 -8.79 2.43
N GLU A 285 22.08 -7.54 2.01
CA GLU A 285 22.12 -7.13 0.60
C GLU A 285 23.18 -6.07 0.38
N ASP A 286 23.68 -6.02 -0.87
CA ASP A 286 24.50 -4.92 -1.31
C ASP A 286 23.72 -3.63 -1.33
N LEU A 287 24.38 -2.54 -0.94
CA LEU A 287 23.80 -1.21 -1.03
C LEU A 287 23.79 -0.75 -2.50
N ILE A 288 22.61 -0.68 -3.09
CA ILE A 288 22.46 -0.14 -4.44
C ILE A 288 22.66 1.38 -4.42
N ASN A 289 23.58 1.86 -5.22
CA ASN A 289 23.84 3.29 -5.36
C ASN A 289 22.79 3.92 -6.27
N VAL A 290 21.80 4.58 -5.67
CA VAL A 290 20.71 5.29 -6.37
C VAL A 290 21.09 6.74 -6.60
N ASP A 291 20.81 7.25 -7.79
CA ASP A 291 20.86 8.68 -8.06
C ASP A 291 19.51 9.32 -7.70
N VAL A 292 19.40 9.77 -6.45
CA VAL A 292 18.17 10.40 -5.94
C VAL A 292 17.80 11.66 -6.73
N MET A 293 18.80 12.28 -7.40
CA MET A 293 18.58 13.48 -8.24
C MET A 293 17.98 13.15 -9.61
N ALA A 294 18.07 11.90 -10.06
CA ALA A 294 17.52 11.49 -11.36
C ALA A 294 15.97 11.40 -11.39
N GLY A 295 15.30 11.54 -10.25
CA GLY A 295 13.85 11.64 -10.17
C GLY A 295 13.06 10.37 -10.53
N SER A 296 13.73 9.22 -10.77
CA SER A 296 13.09 7.96 -11.14
C SER A 296 13.61 6.76 -10.32
N SER A 297 14.14 7.00 -9.12
CA SER A 297 14.94 6.03 -8.37
C SER A 297 14.13 4.91 -7.72
N PHE A 298 12.85 5.12 -7.43
CA PHE A 298 12.03 4.19 -6.66
C PHE A 298 10.67 3.94 -7.33
N PRO A 299 10.64 3.26 -8.50
CA PRO A 299 9.37 2.90 -9.11
C PRO A 299 8.68 1.79 -8.32
N SER A 300 7.36 1.80 -8.34
CA SER A 300 6.51 0.70 -7.86
C SER A 300 5.42 0.40 -8.88
N ILE A 301 4.96 -0.86 -8.93
CA ILE A 301 3.92 -1.33 -9.84
C ILE A 301 2.96 -2.23 -9.09
N GLU A 302 1.65 -1.99 -9.21
CA GLU A 302 0.61 -2.77 -8.53
C GLU A 302 -0.22 -3.60 -9.51
N PHE A 303 -0.47 -4.83 -9.11
CA PHE A 303 -1.31 -5.78 -9.80
C PHE A 303 -2.45 -6.27 -8.91
N LYS A 304 -3.51 -6.73 -9.58
CA LYS A 304 -4.57 -7.52 -8.98
C LYS A 304 -4.69 -8.86 -9.69
N ILE A 305 -4.65 -9.95 -8.92
CA ILE A 305 -4.99 -11.28 -9.43
C ILE A 305 -6.41 -11.61 -8.97
N HIS A 306 -7.33 -11.67 -9.93
CA HIS A 306 -8.73 -11.95 -9.68
C HIS A 306 -8.96 -13.40 -9.23
N LYS A 307 -10.12 -13.68 -8.64
CA LYS A 307 -10.47 -15.02 -8.15
C LYS A 307 -10.38 -16.10 -9.24
N ASN A 308 -10.64 -15.75 -10.50
CA ASN A 308 -10.53 -16.64 -11.66
C ASN A 308 -9.10 -16.76 -12.22
N GLY A 309 -8.11 -16.14 -11.58
CA GLY A 309 -6.71 -16.15 -12.01
C GLY A 309 -6.32 -15.10 -13.05
N LYS A 310 -7.28 -14.27 -13.54
CA LYS A 310 -6.95 -13.16 -14.45
C LYS A 310 -6.03 -12.17 -13.74
N ILE A 311 -4.94 -11.81 -14.40
CA ILE A 311 -3.99 -10.78 -13.96
C ILE A 311 -4.43 -9.44 -14.54
N GLU A 312 -4.46 -8.42 -13.71
CA GLU A 312 -4.76 -7.04 -14.07
C GLU A 312 -3.65 -6.14 -13.53
N LEU A 313 -2.98 -5.42 -14.42
CA LEU A 313 -2.10 -4.32 -14.05
C LEU A 313 -2.98 -3.11 -13.68
N LEU A 314 -2.81 -2.57 -12.49
CA LEU A 314 -3.59 -1.42 -12.03
C LEU A 314 -2.90 -0.10 -12.38
N TYR A 315 -1.68 0.08 -11.92
CA TYR A 315 -0.88 1.28 -12.18
C TYR A 315 0.60 1.00 -11.93
N TYR A 316 1.43 1.90 -12.37
CA TYR A 316 2.78 2.11 -11.84
C TYR A 316 2.90 3.54 -11.31
N CYS A 317 3.84 3.77 -10.42
CA CYS A 317 4.06 5.06 -9.79
C CYS A 317 5.53 5.26 -9.46
N LEU A 318 5.86 6.48 -9.07
CA LEU A 318 7.16 6.82 -8.52
C LEU A 318 6.99 7.09 -7.01
N MET A 319 7.65 6.27 -6.19
CA MET A 319 7.63 6.47 -4.74
C MET A 319 8.54 7.62 -4.32
N SER A 320 8.08 8.37 -3.33
CA SER A 320 8.88 9.32 -2.57
C SER A 320 9.33 8.65 -1.27
N VAL A 321 10.64 8.62 -1.03
CA VAL A 321 11.22 8.03 0.18
C VAL A 321 12.20 9.02 0.83
N THR A 322 12.34 8.95 2.15
CA THR A 322 13.36 9.72 2.87
C THR A 322 14.76 9.17 2.61
N LYS A 323 15.80 9.88 3.09
CA LYS A 323 17.19 9.39 3.02
C LYS A 323 17.41 8.08 3.78
N GLU A 324 16.56 7.83 4.79
CA GLU A 324 16.55 6.61 5.60
C GLU A 324 15.73 5.46 4.96
N GLY A 325 15.13 5.69 3.78
CA GLY A 325 14.32 4.69 3.07
C GLY A 325 12.87 4.62 3.55
N VAL A 326 12.37 5.63 4.28
CA VAL A 326 10.98 5.65 4.74
C VAL A 326 10.06 6.20 3.66
N PHE A 327 8.98 5.48 3.36
CA PHE A 327 7.95 5.89 2.41
C PHE A 327 7.25 7.20 2.84
N CYS A 328 7.12 8.13 1.90
CA CYS A 328 6.49 9.44 2.11
C CYS A 328 5.31 9.73 1.17
N GLY A 329 5.07 8.87 0.18
CA GLY A 329 4.01 9.05 -0.81
C GLY A 329 4.41 8.62 -2.21
N ILE A 330 3.54 8.91 -3.17
CA ILE A 330 3.73 8.55 -4.58
C ILE A 330 3.37 9.70 -5.52
N ASP A 331 3.95 9.65 -6.70
CA ASP A 331 3.50 10.38 -7.89
C ASP A 331 2.99 9.37 -8.92
N MET A 332 1.78 9.58 -9.46
CA MET A 332 1.11 8.65 -10.36
C MET A 332 0.67 9.39 -11.62
N HIS A 333 1.20 8.98 -12.78
CA HIS A 333 0.89 9.46 -14.13
C HIS A 333 1.63 8.59 -15.14
N GLU A 334 1.19 8.54 -16.39
CA GLU A 334 1.89 7.73 -17.41
C GLU A 334 3.34 8.19 -17.66
N ASP A 335 3.65 9.46 -17.47
CA ASP A 335 4.98 10.06 -17.70
C ASP A 335 5.87 10.12 -16.45
N VAL A 336 5.48 9.51 -15.30
CA VAL A 336 6.35 9.51 -14.10
C VAL A 336 7.63 8.71 -14.32
N LEU A 337 7.59 7.77 -15.25
CA LEU A 337 8.73 6.97 -15.71
C LEU A 337 8.93 7.14 -17.21
N GLY A 338 10.19 7.13 -17.64
CA GLY A 338 10.48 7.05 -19.07
C GLY A 338 9.97 5.75 -19.68
N GLU A 339 9.51 5.77 -20.93
CA GLU A 339 8.86 4.66 -21.63
C GLU A 339 9.65 3.33 -21.55
N ARG A 340 10.97 3.37 -21.70
CA ARG A 340 11.83 2.18 -21.62
C ARG A 340 11.85 1.58 -20.22
N LEU A 341 11.86 2.41 -19.18
CA LEU A 341 11.85 1.96 -17.81
C LEU A 341 10.46 1.39 -17.46
N ALA A 342 9.39 2.07 -17.85
CA ALA A 342 8.03 1.61 -17.67
C ALA A 342 7.81 0.23 -18.31
N ALA A 343 8.27 0.03 -19.55
CA ALA A 343 8.17 -1.25 -20.23
C ALA A 343 8.88 -2.37 -19.45
N ARG A 344 10.11 -2.12 -18.94
CA ARG A 344 10.87 -3.12 -18.18
C ARG A 344 10.19 -3.51 -16.89
N ILE A 345 9.71 -2.53 -16.10
CA ILE A 345 9.03 -2.86 -14.83
C ILE A 345 7.70 -3.59 -15.06
N ILE A 346 6.99 -3.27 -16.15
CA ILE A 346 5.76 -3.96 -16.54
C ILE A 346 6.06 -5.41 -16.91
N ASP A 347 7.05 -5.68 -17.73
CA ASP A 347 7.40 -7.04 -18.18
C ASP A 347 7.84 -7.90 -16.98
N THR A 348 8.74 -7.40 -16.12
CA THR A 348 9.15 -8.09 -14.89
C THR A 348 7.94 -8.29 -13.94
N GLY A 349 7.09 -7.27 -13.78
CA GLY A 349 5.90 -7.34 -12.95
C GLY A 349 4.90 -8.42 -13.42
N TYR A 350 4.63 -8.51 -14.72
CA TYR A 350 3.78 -9.57 -15.29
C TYR A 350 4.37 -10.96 -15.06
N TYR A 351 5.67 -11.15 -15.25
CA TYR A 351 6.32 -12.42 -14.96
C TYR A 351 6.09 -12.86 -13.50
N ILE A 352 6.31 -11.95 -12.54
CA ILE A 352 6.06 -12.22 -11.12
C ILE A 352 4.57 -12.53 -10.87
N ALA A 353 3.67 -11.75 -11.47
CA ALA A 353 2.22 -11.95 -11.36
C ALA A 353 1.77 -13.33 -11.86
N GLU A 354 2.35 -13.81 -12.97
CA GLU A 354 2.08 -15.16 -13.50
C GLU A 354 2.53 -16.25 -12.53
N ARG A 355 3.69 -16.09 -11.88
CA ARG A 355 4.17 -17.03 -10.86
C ARG A 355 3.25 -17.05 -9.64
N TYR A 356 2.81 -15.88 -9.18
CA TYR A 356 1.86 -15.76 -8.08
C TYR A 356 0.50 -16.38 -8.43
N ALA A 357 -0.04 -16.08 -9.61
CA ALA A 357 -1.31 -16.63 -10.09
C ALA A 357 -1.27 -18.16 -10.20
N ALA A 358 -0.17 -18.73 -10.72
CA ALA A 358 0.06 -20.17 -10.84
C ALA A 358 0.16 -20.87 -9.49
N ALA A 359 0.73 -20.21 -8.47
CA ALA A 359 0.78 -20.70 -7.09
C ALA A 359 -0.54 -20.56 -6.33
N GLY A 360 -1.57 -19.96 -6.93
CA GLY A 360 -2.88 -19.79 -6.32
C GLY A 360 -3.07 -18.49 -5.54
N PHE A 361 -2.12 -17.55 -5.57
CA PHE A 361 -2.31 -16.21 -4.98
C PHE A 361 -3.50 -15.50 -5.65
N ARG A 362 -4.29 -14.80 -4.85
CA ARG A 362 -5.42 -13.95 -5.28
C ARG A 362 -5.43 -12.69 -4.43
N GLY A 363 -5.74 -11.55 -5.04
CA GLY A 363 -5.79 -10.24 -4.40
C GLY A 363 -4.81 -9.24 -4.99
N HIS A 364 -4.61 -8.16 -4.28
CA HIS A 364 -3.69 -7.09 -4.64
C HIS A 364 -2.25 -7.43 -4.22
N PHE A 365 -1.29 -7.00 -5.01
CA PHE A 365 0.11 -6.94 -4.61
C PHE A 365 0.84 -5.87 -5.41
N ASP A 366 1.83 -5.25 -4.80
CA ASP A 366 2.77 -4.40 -5.50
C ASP A 366 4.18 -4.99 -5.49
N ILE A 367 5.02 -4.40 -6.32
CA ILE A 367 6.44 -4.70 -6.43
C ILE A 367 7.17 -3.38 -6.38
N ASP A 368 7.89 -3.15 -5.29
CA ASP A 368 8.76 -2.00 -5.12
C ASP A 368 10.12 -2.28 -5.74
N MET A 369 10.63 -1.33 -6.51
CA MET A 369 11.88 -1.47 -7.23
C MET A 369 12.85 -0.32 -6.94
N ILE A 370 14.11 -0.57 -7.24
CA ILE A 370 15.18 0.43 -7.16
C ILE A 370 15.81 0.54 -8.53
N THR A 371 16.02 1.77 -9.01
CA THR A 371 16.72 2.02 -10.27
C THR A 371 18.03 2.75 -10.05
N THR A 372 19.05 2.36 -10.80
CA THR A 372 20.34 3.04 -10.81
C THR A 372 20.38 4.12 -11.91
N LYS A 373 21.38 4.99 -11.86
CA LYS A 373 21.66 5.98 -12.91
C LYS A 373 21.89 5.38 -14.31
N TYR A 374 22.16 4.08 -14.36
CA TYR A 374 22.33 3.34 -15.63
C TYR A 374 21.05 2.65 -16.10
N ASN A 375 19.90 2.97 -15.49
CA ASN A 375 18.60 2.34 -15.75
C ASN A 375 18.59 0.82 -15.48
N GLN A 376 19.46 0.33 -14.60
CA GLN A 376 19.35 -1.02 -14.08
C GLN A 376 18.26 -1.04 -13.05
N VAL A 377 17.37 -2.03 -13.13
CA VAL A 377 16.21 -2.18 -12.23
C VAL A 377 16.45 -3.36 -11.32
N PHE A 378 16.28 -3.14 -10.02
CA PHE A 378 16.31 -4.18 -9.00
C PHE A 378 14.94 -4.27 -8.33
N VAL A 379 14.38 -5.46 -8.23
CA VAL A 379 13.23 -5.72 -7.37
C VAL A 379 13.71 -5.65 -5.91
N ASN A 380 13.04 -4.85 -5.10
CA ASN A 380 13.40 -4.59 -3.71
C ASN A 380 12.57 -5.42 -2.74
N GLU A 381 11.24 -5.38 -2.93
CA GLU A 381 10.29 -6.16 -2.13
C GLU A 381 8.95 -6.30 -2.87
N SER A 382 8.10 -7.19 -2.37
CA SER A 382 6.71 -7.33 -2.80
C SER A 382 5.79 -7.26 -1.59
N ASN A 383 4.71 -6.50 -1.71
CA ASN A 383 3.68 -6.35 -0.69
C ASN A 383 2.39 -7.01 -1.18
N THR A 384 2.04 -8.17 -0.63
CA THR A 384 0.91 -9.01 -1.05
C THR A 384 -0.40 -8.60 -0.35
N ARG A 385 -0.75 -7.33 -0.46
CA ARG A 385 -1.90 -6.66 0.17
C ARG A 385 -2.25 -5.40 -0.60
N ASN A 386 -3.30 -4.72 -0.18
CA ASN A 386 -3.50 -3.33 -0.59
C ASN A 386 -2.36 -2.46 -0.05
N THR A 387 -2.02 -1.39 -0.77
CA THR A 387 -0.91 -0.49 -0.42
C THR A 387 -1.37 0.96 -0.35
N GLY A 388 -0.46 1.87 -0.02
CA GLY A 388 -0.77 3.30 -0.01
C GLY A 388 -1.02 3.91 -1.40
N GLY A 389 -0.89 3.13 -2.47
CA GLY A 389 -1.25 3.54 -3.82
C GLY A 389 -2.61 3.00 -4.27
N THR A 390 -3.11 1.93 -3.65
CA THR A 390 -4.38 1.30 -4.03
C THR A 390 -5.57 2.25 -3.83
N ASP A 391 -5.65 2.96 -2.72
CA ASP A 391 -6.70 3.94 -2.43
C ASP A 391 -6.59 5.16 -3.35
N VAL A 392 -5.38 5.61 -3.65
CA VAL A 392 -5.12 6.70 -4.61
C VAL A 392 -5.61 6.32 -6.00
N PHE A 393 -5.25 5.12 -6.48
CA PHE A 393 -5.70 4.60 -7.77
C PHE A 393 -7.23 4.52 -7.86
N LYS A 394 -7.87 3.92 -6.86
CA LYS A 394 -9.33 3.72 -6.82
C LYS A 394 -10.08 5.06 -6.81
N VAL A 395 -9.64 6.01 -6.00
CA VAL A 395 -10.30 7.32 -5.95
C VAL A 395 -10.03 8.14 -7.22
N ALA A 396 -8.84 8.02 -7.84
CA ALA A 396 -8.56 8.68 -9.11
C ALA A 396 -9.46 8.16 -10.23
N LEU A 397 -9.66 6.85 -10.32
CA LEU A 397 -10.64 6.25 -11.25
C LEU A 397 -12.05 6.82 -11.05
N GLU A 398 -12.49 6.97 -9.80
CA GLU A 398 -13.84 7.47 -9.52
C GLU A 398 -14.00 8.97 -9.80
N LEU A 399 -12.99 9.78 -9.46
CA LEU A 399 -13.07 11.23 -9.58
C LEU A 399 -12.77 11.74 -10.98
N ILE A 400 -11.82 11.15 -11.67
CA ILE A 400 -11.34 11.58 -12.98
C ILE A 400 -11.96 10.74 -14.10
N GLY A 401 -11.97 9.41 -13.92
CA GLY A 401 -12.41 8.42 -14.88
C GLY A 401 -11.30 7.45 -15.28
N LYS A 402 -11.61 6.53 -16.20
CA LYS A 402 -10.71 5.45 -16.63
C LYS A 402 -9.41 5.95 -17.29
N ASP A 403 -9.45 7.14 -17.88
CA ASP A 403 -8.30 7.74 -18.55
C ASP A 403 -7.48 8.64 -17.61
N PHE A 404 -7.71 8.54 -16.28
CA PHE A 404 -7.04 9.40 -15.28
C PHE A 404 -5.52 9.35 -15.37
N PHE A 405 -4.98 8.21 -15.77
CA PHE A 405 -3.54 7.96 -15.81
C PHE A 405 -2.81 8.82 -16.84
N SER A 406 -3.51 9.25 -17.90
CA SER A 406 -3.04 10.24 -18.89
C SER A 406 -3.58 11.66 -18.64
N ASP A 407 -4.78 11.75 -18.05
CA ASP A 407 -5.51 13.01 -17.95
C ASP A 407 -5.18 13.83 -16.69
N SER A 408 -4.55 13.20 -15.68
CA SER A 408 -4.31 13.83 -14.39
C SER A 408 -2.99 13.38 -13.76
N TYR A 409 -2.19 14.33 -13.34
CA TYR A 409 -1.02 14.05 -12.49
C TYR A 409 -1.47 14.02 -11.04
N VAL A 410 -1.31 12.84 -10.39
CA VAL A 410 -1.75 12.62 -9.02
C VAL A 410 -0.54 12.55 -8.09
N ILE A 411 -0.58 13.35 -7.02
CA ILE A 411 0.40 13.34 -5.94
C ILE A 411 -0.29 12.82 -4.69
N SER A 412 0.27 11.81 -4.04
CA SER A 412 -0.11 11.41 -2.68
C SER A 412 1.05 11.65 -1.73
N ARG A 413 0.77 12.22 -0.56
CA ARG A 413 1.78 12.43 0.49
C ARG A 413 1.25 11.99 1.84
N THR A 414 2.14 11.35 2.59
CA THR A 414 1.91 10.93 3.96
C THR A 414 2.76 11.76 4.92
N LYS A 415 2.34 11.85 6.18
CA LYS A 415 3.15 12.45 7.27
C LYS A 415 3.57 13.93 7.07
N TYR A 416 2.76 14.72 6.35
CA TYR A 416 3.00 16.17 6.31
C TYR A 416 2.70 16.78 7.69
N LYS A 417 3.69 17.45 8.30
CA LYS A 417 3.57 17.99 9.66
C LYS A 417 2.78 19.30 9.68
N LEU A 418 1.79 19.37 10.56
CA LEU A 418 0.97 20.56 10.82
C LEU A 418 1.56 21.40 11.95
N ALA A 419 2.85 21.78 11.83
CA ALA A 419 3.62 22.37 12.92
C ALA A 419 3.04 23.70 13.46
N ASN A 420 2.41 24.49 12.60
CA ASN A 420 1.89 25.83 12.96
C ASN A 420 0.45 25.81 13.43
N ILE A 421 -0.24 24.65 13.38
CA ILE A 421 -1.68 24.56 13.68
C ILE A 421 -1.89 24.01 15.08
N SER A 422 -2.26 24.86 16.01
CA SER A 422 -2.63 24.42 17.36
C SER A 422 -3.92 23.62 17.37
N ARG A 423 -3.89 22.42 17.99
CA ARG A 423 -5.04 21.49 18.09
C ARG A 423 -5.74 21.26 16.76
N PRO A 424 -5.05 20.68 15.76
CA PRO A 424 -5.62 20.47 14.45
C PRO A 424 -6.81 19.48 14.52
N THR A 425 -7.88 19.81 13.80
CA THR A 425 -9.06 18.97 13.59
C THR A 425 -9.37 18.91 12.10
N PHE A 426 -10.09 17.88 11.66
CA PHE A 426 -10.50 17.77 10.28
C PHE A 426 -11.21 19.03 9.78
N SER A 427 -12.24 19.50 10.49
CA SER A 427 -13.03 20.69 10.09
C SER A 427 -12.18 21.98 10.06
N LYS A 428 -11.15 22.09 10.92
CA LYS A 428 -10.23 23.24 10.85
C LYS A 428 -9.37 23.17 9.59
N ILE A 429 -8.80 22.02 9.29
CA ILE A 429 -7.97 21.82 8.08
C ILE A 429 -8.81 21.97 6.81
N GLU A 430 -10.01 21.37 6.76
CA GLU A 430 -10.94 21.50 5.64
C GLU A 430 -11.26 22.98 5.36
N ARG A 431 -11.51 23.79 6.39
CA ARG A 431 -11.77 25.23 6.24
C ARG A 431 -10.54 25.99 5.71
N ILE A 432 -9.34 25.71 6.24
CA ILE A 432 -8.09 26.36 5.80
C ILE A 432 -7.84 26.04 4.33
N LEU A 433 -8.02 24.79 3.93
CA LEU A 433 -7.78 24.32 2.58
C LEU A 433 -8.93 24.59 1.61
N GLY A 434 -10.04 25.17 2.08
CA GLY A 434 -11.23 25.47 1.27
C GLY A 434 -10.93 26.03 -0.13
N PRO A 435 -10.02 27.01 -0.30
CA PRO A 435 -9.70 27.58 -1.62
C PRO A 435 -9.04 26.58 -2.60
N VAL A 436 -8.41 25.53 -2.12
CA VAL A 436 -7.63 24.55 -2.91
C VAL A 436 -8.19 23.14 -2.84
N LEU A 437 -9.30 22.91 -2.13
CA LEU A 437 -9.93 21.59 -2.07
C LEU A 437 -10.37 21.13 -3.47
N TYR A 438 -10.41 19.80 -3.63
CA TYR A 438 -10.78 19.18 -4.89
C TYR A 438 -12.14 19.66 -5.41
N ASN A 439 -12.15 20.13 -6.65
CA ASN A 439 -13.33 20.60 -7.33
C ASN A 439 -13.71 19.67 -8.48
N ARG A 440 -14.89 19.05 -8.41
CA ARG A 440 -15.39 18.11 -9.42
C ARG A 440 -15.55 18.69 -10.82
N LYS A 441 -15.72 20.02 -10.96
CA LYS A 441 -15.86 20.66 -12.29
C LYS A 441 -14.51 20.78 -12.99
N THR A 442 -13.48 21.21 -12.26
CA THR A 442 -12.13 21.34 -12.80
C THR A 442 -11.34 20.05 -12.74
N LYS A 443 -11.78 19.09 -11.91
CA LYS A 443 -11.08 17.82 -11.58
C LYS A 443 -9.69 18.04 -10.99
N GLU A 444 -9.48 19.17 -10.30
CA GLU A 444 -8.23 19.55 -9.66
C GLU A 444 -8.43 19.89 -8.19
N GLY A 445 -7.36 19.83 -7.41
CA GLY A 445 -7.32 20.27 -6.02
C GLY A 445 -6.81 19.23 -5.04
N VAL A 446 -6.91 19.58 -3.76
CA VAL A 446 -6.44 18.80 -2.62
C VAL A 446 -7.58 17.94 -2.06
N MET A 447 -7.32 16.70 -1.79
CA MET A 447 -8.21 15.80 -1.09
C MET A 447 -7.56 15.37 0.24
N ILE A 448 -8.25 15.58 1.35
CA ILE A 448 -7.85 15.12 2.68
C ILE A 448 -8.27 13.66 2.82
N THR A 449 -7.34 12.76 3.14
CA THR A 449 -7.63 11.32 3.13
C THR A 449 -7.75 10.68 4.52
N SER A 450 -7.31 11.36 5.59
CA SER A 450 -7.45 10.87 6.95
C SER A 450 -7.75 11.99 7.93
N GLU A 451 -8.58 11.71 8.96
CA GLU A 451 -8.87 12.65 10.05
C GLU A 451 -8.18 12.29 11.37
N ASN A 452 -7.90 10.99 11.62
CA ASN A 452 -7.33 10.59 12.90
C ASN A 452 -5.84 10.97 13.01
N ILE A 453 -5.12 10.97 11.89
CA ILE A 453 -3.72 11.41 11.87
C ILE A 453 -3.60 12.94 12.03
N ILE A 454 -4.61 13.70 11.64
CA ILE A 454 -4.67 15.16 11.87
C ILE A 454 -4.59 15.46 13.36
N LYS A 455 -5.26 14.67 14.21
CA LYS A 455 -5.22 14.82 15.67
C LYS A 455 -3.82 14.59 16.26
N GLN A 456 -2.95 13.90 15.50
CA GLN A 456 -1.55 13.68 15.86
C GLN A 456 -0.60 14.77 15.32
N GLY A 457 -1.14 15.79 14.64
CA GLY A 457 -0.38 16.89 14.05
C GLY A 457 0.20 16.59 12.68
N GLU A 458 -0.33 15.59 11.98
CA GLU A 458 0.09 15.22 10.62
C GLU A 458 -1.10 15.23 9.64
N LEU A 459 -0.81 15.32 8.35
CA LEU A 459 -1.79 15.30 7.29
C LEU A 459 -1.40 14.27 6.23
N ILE A 460 -2.38 13.47 5.79
CA ILE A 460 -2.31 12.65 4.59
C ILE A 460 -3.24 13.26 3.55
N TYR A 461 -2.74 13.46 2.34
CA TYR A 461 -3.48 14.11 1.28
C TYR A 461 -3.15 13.58 -0.10
N ASN A 462 -4.12 13.71 -1.01
CA ASN A 462 -3.90 13.53 -2.44
C ASN A 462 -4.14 14.85 -3.15
N ILE A 463 -3.39 15.10 -4.23
CA ILE A 463 -3.54 16.25 -5.11
C ILE A 463 -3.79 15.76 -6.51
N PHE A 464 -4.75 16.37 -7.18
CA PHE A 464 -5.06 16.14 -8.58
C PHE A 464 -4.79 17.42 -9.36
N GLY A 465 -4.01 17.32 -10.41
CA GLY A 465 -3.75 18.41 -11.34
C GLY A 465 -3.69 17.91 -12.78
N ASN A 466 -4.13 18.69 -13.75
CA ASN A 466 -4.14 18.30 -15.17
C ASN A 466 -2.72 18.18 -15.78
N THR A 467 -1.71 18.63 -15.06
CA THR A 467 -0.29 18.48 -15.42
C THR A 467 0.56 18.35 -14.17
N LYS A 468 1.77 17.81 -14.29
CA LYS A 468 2.77 17.78 -13.22
C LYS A 468 2.98 19.16 -12.60
N LYS A 469 3.19 20.19 -13.44
CA LYS A 469 3.39 21.57 -12.98
C LYS A 469 2.22 22.06 -12.14
N ARG A 470 0.99 21.80 -12.59
CA ARG A 470 -0.23 22.22 -11.90
C ARG A 470 -0.41 21.51 -10.56
N ALA A 471 -0.19 20.23 -10.50
CA ALA A 471 -0.26 19.46 -9.26
C ALA A 471 0.71 19.99 -8.20
N TYR A 472 1.96 20.26 -8.57
CA TYR A 472 2.95 20.85 -7.66
C TYR A 472 2.61 22.31 -7.27
N GLN A 473 2.00 23.10 -8.16
CA GLN A 473 1.50 24.46 -7.80
C GLN A 473 0.42 24.37 -6.73
N ILE A 474 -0.52 23.44 -6.86
CA ILE A 474 -1.57 23.21 -5.85
C ILE A 474 -0.94 22.79 -4.53
N GLU A 475 0.08 21.91 -4.55
CA GLU A 475 0.79 21.49 -3.35
C GLU A 475 1.47 22.68 -2.63
N ILE A 476 2.15 23.54 -3.38
CA ILE A 476 2.79 24.76 -2.84
C ILE A 476 1.74 25.69 -2.21
N GLU A 477 0.61 25.91 -2.88
CA GLU A 477 -0.45 26.75 -2.36
C GLU A 477 -1.09 26.16 -1.10
N MET A 478 -1.34 24.86 -1.06
CA MET A 478 -1.79 24.13 0.11
C MET A 478 -0.86 24.34 1.31
N LYS A 479 0.45 24.13 1.10
CA LYS A 479 1.47 24.30 2.16
C LYS A 479 1.48 25.73 2.68
N ARG A 480 1.43 26.74 1.77
CA ARG A 480 1.36 28.15 2.15
C ARG A 480 0.14 28.47 3.01
N LEU A 481 -1.04 27.91 2.70
CA LEU A 481 -2.25 28.09 3.51
C LEU A 481 -2.10 27.51 4.92
N LEU A 482 -1.48 26.33 5.04
CA LEU A 482 -1.25 25.65 6.34
C LEU A 482 -0.15 26.33 7.18
N GLU A 483 0.80 27.03 6.58
CA GLU A 483 1.91 27.71 7.23
C GLU A 483 1.53 29.12 7.74
N ASN A 484 0.50 29.75 7.17
CA ASN A 484 0.07 31.11 7.51
C ASN A 484 -1.04 31.17 8.59
N GLU A 485 -1.45 30.03 9.17
CA GLU A 485 -2.41 29.88 10.27
C GLU A 485 -1.73 29.74 11.65
#